data_f3f5abbe055b7f0bc95db6a959d5d557
#
_entry.id   f3f5abbe055b7f0bc95db6a959d5d557
#
_cell.length_a   1.000
_cell.length_b   1.000
_cell.length_c   1.000
_cell.angle_alpha   90.00
_cell.angle_beta   90.00
_cell.angle_gamma   90.00
#
_symmetry.space_group_name_H-M   'P 1'
#
loop_
_entity.id
_entity.type
_entity.pdbx_description
1 polymer ?
#
loop_
_entity_poly.entity_id
_entity_poly.type
_entity_poly.pdbx_seq_one_letter_code
_entity_poly.pdbx_strand_id
1 'polypeptide(L)'
;TDMSELFKNNTYFDSDISFWDTSNVNNMESMFDAASIFNQNIGNWNTSNVINMVQMFFSASAFNQDIGGWDASSVTEMGAMFRQTAAFNQDIGGWDTSSVNDMGRMFSYATAFNQDIGNWDTSKVTNMKSMFEGASSFNQAIGNWDTSSVIRMEGMFARNPAFNQNLRGWCVSLITSSIYHFNFNYNSVLTEANIPVWGTCPVGDTSDITAPSILLIGASAINLNIGSTYIEPGVTASDNVDGDLTSSITSSGTVD
;
A
#
# COMPACT_ATOMS: atom_id res chain seq x y z
N THR A 1 -24.91 -11.90 -7.72
CA THR A 1 -24.62 -12.99 -8.69
C THR A 1 -23.21 -13.50 -8.45
N ASP A 2 -23.03 -14.81 -8.51
CA ASP A 2 -21.76 -15.49 -8.37
C ASP A 2 -21.17 -15.78 -9.77
N MET A 3 -19.96 -15.33 -10.03
CA MET A 3 -19.18 -15.63 -11.24
C MET A 3 -17.86 -16.34 -10.91
N SER A 4 -17.77 -16.94 -9.71
CA SER A 4 -16.59 -17.70 -9.32
C SER A 4 -16.31 -18.85 -10.29
N GLU A 5 -15.03 -19.08 -10.55
CA GLU A 5 -14.50 -20.20 -11.34
C GLU A 5 -15.01 -20.30 -12.80
N LEU A 6 -15.70 -19.25 -13.34
CA LEU A 6 -16.43 -19.35 -14.61
C LEU A 6 -15.54 -19.76 -15.81
N PHE A 7 -14.30 -19.29 -15.84
CA PHE A 7 -13.32 -19.62 -16.89
C PHE A 7 -12.06 -20.29 -16.31
N LYS A 8 -12.16 -20.82 -15.11
CA LYS A 8 -11.04 -21.48 -14.43
C LYS A 8 -10.49 -22.63 -15.27
N ASN A 9 -9.16 -22.67 -15.41
CA ASN A 9 -8.44 -23.64 -16.22
C ASN A 9 -8.77 -23.62 -17.72
N ASN A 10 -9.50 -22.59 -18.21
CA ASN A 10 -9.75 -22.44 -19.64
C ASN A 10 -8.59 -21.70 -20.30
N THR A 11 -7.50 -22.42 -20.60
CA THR A 11 -6.24 -21.86 -21.13
C THR A 11 -6.37 -21.24 -22.52
N TYR A 12 -7.49 -21.47 -23.22
CA TYR A 12 -7.78 -20.95 -24.56
C TYR A 12 -8.86 -19.86 -24.55
N PHE A 13 -9.36 -19.47 -23.39
CA PHE A 13 -10.39 -18.45 -23.31
C PHE A 13 -9.79 -17.05 -23.53
N ASP A 14 -10.24 -16.38 -24.57
CA ASP A 14 -9.90 -14.97 -24.88
C ASP A 14 -11.04 -14.30 -25.68
N SER A 15 -12.29 -14.65 -25.40
CA SER A 15 -13.45 -14.03 -26.05
C SER A 15 -13.77 -12.67 -25.42
N ASP A 16 -14.25 -11.72 -26.24
CA ASP A 16 -14.73 -10.44 -25.76
C ASP A 16 -15.96 -10.60 -24.87
N ILE A 17 -15.83 -10.11 -23.64
CA ILE A 17 -16.86 -10.09 -22.60
C ILE A 17 -17.02 -8.69 -22.01
N SER A 18 -16.50 -7.66 -22.70
CA SER A 18 -16.52 -6.27 -22.25
C SER A 18 -17.94 -5.71 -22.05
N PHE A 19 -18.91 -6.30 -22.76
CA PHE A 19 -20.33 -5.88 -22.75
C PHE A 19 -21.17 -6.53 -21.63
N TRP A 20 -20.56 -7.35 -20.78
CA TRP A 20 -21.30 -7.99 -19.69
C TRP A 20 -21.73 -6.98 -18.62
N ASP A 21 -22.99 -7.12 -18.17
CA ASP A 21 -23.47 -6.41 -16.99
C ASP A 21 -23.04 -7.14 -15.71
N THR A 22 -22.06 -6.57 -15.04
CA THR A 22 -21.50 -7.10 -13.80
C THR A 22 -22.04 -6.41 -12.55
N SER A 23 -22.99 -5.47 -12.70
CA SER A 23 -23.50 -4.63 -11.60
C SER A 23 -24.08 -5.39 -10.41
N ASN A 24 -24.52 -6.63 -10.60
CA ASN A 24 -25.05 -7.49 -9.54
C ASN A 24 -24.10 -8.63 -9.13
N VAL A 25 -22.82 -8.56 -9.54
CA VAL A 25 -21.82 -9.58 -9.19
C VAL A 25 -21.21 -9.24 -7.85
N ASN A 26 -21.13 -10.23 -6.95
CA ASN A 26 -20.53 -10.08 -5.62
C ASN A 26 -19.36 -11.03 -5.38
N ASN A 27 -19.16 -12.04 -6.24
CA ASN A 27 -18.08 -13.01 -6.13
C ASN A 27 -17.45 -13.27 -7.52
N MET A 28 -16.14 -12.99 -7.62
CA MET A 28 -15.32 -13.23 -8.80
C MET A 28 -14.12 -14.14 -8.50
N GLU A 29 -14.20 -14.93 -7.40
CA GLU A 29 -13.14 -15.84 -6.99
C GLU A 29 -12.73 -16.76 -8.14
N SER A 30 -11.43 -16.85 -8.42
CA SER A 30 -10.86 -17.76 -9.43
C SER A 30 -11.47 -17.63 -10.83
N MET A 31 -12.17 -16.54 -11.18
CA MET A 31 -12.93 -16.42 -12.43
C MET A 31 -12.08 -16.70 -13.67
N PHE A 32 -10.82 -16.24 -13.68
CA PHE A 32 -9.85 -16.44 -14.77
C PHE A 32 -8.62 -17.22 -14.32
N ASP A 33 -8.73 -18.01 -13.24
CA ASP A 33 -7.62 -18.82 -12.75
C ASP A 33 -7.12 -19.76 -13.86
N ALA A 34 -5.83 -19.65 -14.19
CA ALA A 34 -5.14 -20.36 -15.27
C ALA A 34 -5.72 -20.14 -16.69
N ALA A 35 -6.53 -19.08 -16.90
CA ALA A 35 -6.89 -18.61 -18.25
C ALA A 35 -5.69 -17.90 -18.89
N SER A 36 -4.68 -18.64 -19.31
CA SER A 36 -3.32 -18.17 -19.55
C SER A 36 -3.17 -17.18 -20.72
N ILE A 37 -4.09 -17.18 -21.69
CA ILE A 37 -4.07 -16.23 -22.82
C ILE A 37 -5.09 -15.10 -22.68
N PHE A 38 -5.95 -15.14 -21.64
CA PHE A 38 -6.98 -14.13 -21.44
C PHE A 38 -6.39 -12.73 -21.29
N ASN A 39 -6.78 -11.83 -22.19
CA ASN A 39 -6.33 -10.44 -22.14
C ASN A 39 -7.37 -9.48 -22.75
N GLN A 40 -8.68 -9.74 -22.58
CA GLN A 40 -9.74 -8.87 -23.09
C GLN A 40 -9.99 -7.68 -22.17
N ASN A 41 -10.42 -6.56 -22.77
CA ASN A 41 -10.75 -5.35 -22.02
C ASN A 41 -11.99 -5.56 -21.15
N ILE A 42 -11.81 -5.49 -19.84
CA ILE A 42 -12.85 -5.59 -18.81
C ILE A 42 -12.85 -4.38 -17.88
N GLY A 43 -12.16 -3.30 -18.27
CA GLY A 43 -12.04 -2.08 -17.47
C GLY A 43 -13.37 -1.37 -17.20
N ASN A 44 -14.38 -1.57 -18.06
CA ASN A 44 -15.71 -0.99 -17.90
C ASN A 44 -16.65 -1.81 -16.99
N TRP A 45 -16.22 -2.94 -16.44
CA TRP A 45 -17.06 -3.70 -15.54
C TRP A 45 -17.38 -2.92 -14.26
N ASN A 46 -18.63 -3.02 -13.82
CA ASN A 46 -19.04 -2.49 -12.54
C ASN A 46 -18.69 -3.49 -11.42
N THR A 47 -17.72 -3.14 -10.59
CA THR A 47 -17.22 -4.00 -9.51
C THR A 47 -17.69 -3.53 -8.11
N SER A 48 -18.53 -2.50 -8.02
CA SER A 48 -18.93 -1.86 -6.76
C SER A 48 -19.59 -2.80 -5.73
N ASN A 49 -20.18 -3.90 -6.19
CA ASN A 49 -20.79 -4.91 -5.32
C ASN A 49 -19.91 -6.15 -5.08
N VAL A 50 -18.70 -6.19 -5.65
CA VAL A 50 -17.81 -7.36 -5.51
C VAL A 50 -17.14 -7.35 -4.14
N ILE A 51 -17.25 -8.49 -3.45
CA ILE A 51 -16.71 -8.69 -2.10
C ILE A 51 -15.45 -9.57 -2.15
N ASN A 52 -15.42 -10.55 -3.07
CA ASN A 52 -14.37 -11.56 -3.16
C ASN A 52 -13.73 -11.57 -4.56
N MET A 53 -12.42 -11.30 -4.60
CA MET A 53 -11.57 -11.35 -5.80
C MET A 53 -10.39 -12.32 -5.63
N VAL A 54 -10.46 -13.27 -4.68
CA VAL A 54 -9.39 -14.25 -4.44
C VAL A 54 -9.06 -15.00 -5.73
N GLN A 55 -7.77 -15.07 -6.08
CA GLN A 55 -7.25 -15.80 -7.23
C GLN A 55 -7.89 -15.44 -8.59
N MET A 56 -8.57 -14.28 -8.72
CA MET A 56 -9.33 -13.95 -9.93
C MET A 56 -8.49 -14.08 -11.22
N PHE A 57 -7.22 -13.67 -11.20
CA PHE A 57 -6.29 -13.76 -12.32
C PHE A 57 -5.08 -14.65 -12.01
N PHE A 58 -5.21 -15.57 -11.06
CA PHE A 58 -4.10 -16.47 -10.73
C PHE A 58 -3.62 -17.21 -11.99
N SER A 59 -2.34 -17.12 -12.32
CA SER A 59 -1.75 -17.74 -13.53
C SER A 59 -2.38 -17.31 -14.87
N ALA A 60 -3.17 -16.24 -14.93
CA ALA A 60 -3.59 -15.60 -16.18
C ALA A 60 -2.41 -14.81 -16.76
N SER A 61 -1.42 -15.50 -17.29
CA SER A 61 -0.07 -14.96 -17.54
C SER A 61 -0.01 -13.84 -18.58
N ALA A 62 -1.00 -13.77 -19.51
CA ALA A 62 -1.09 -12.73 -20.53
C ALA A 62 -1.89 -11.50 -20.08
N PHE A 63 -2.62 -11.58 -18.96
CA PHE A 63 -3.52 -10.50 -18.55
C PHE A 63 -2.77 -9.23 -18.17
N ASN A 64 -3.08 -8.14 -18.88
CA ASN A 64 -2.51 -6.81 -18.63
C ASN A 64 -3.45 -5.69 -19.10
N GLN A 65 -4.76 -5.82 -18.87
CA GLN A 65 -5.73 -4.78 -19.23
C GLN A 65 -5.88 -3.75 -18.11
N ASP A 66 -6.20 -2.52 -18.50
CA ASP A 66 -6.47 -1.43 -17.57
C ASP A 66 -7.75 -1.72 -16.77
N ILE A 67 -7.59 -1.87 -15.47
CA ILE A 67 -8.63 -2.08 -14.46
C ILE A 67 -8.54 -1.05 -13.32
N GLY A 68 -7.79 0.03 -13.54
CA GLY A 68 -7.62 1.10 -12.54
C GLY A 68 -8.92 1.80 -12.18
N GLY A 69 -9.91 1.78 -13.08
CA GLY A 69 -11.25 2.32 -12.84
C GLY A 69 -12.20 1.44 -12.01
N TRP A 70 -11.78 0.24 -11.60
CA TRP A 70 -12.63 -0.63 -10.78
C TRP A 70 -12.88 -0.05 -9.39
N ASP A 71 -14.10 -0.17 -8.90
CA ASP A 71 -14.46 0.14 -7.52
C ASP A 71 -14.14 -1.07 -6.63
N ALA A 72 -13.12 -0.95 -5.80
CA ALA A 72 -12.67 -1.98 -4.87
C ALA A 72 -13.19 -1.77 -3.44
N SER A 73 -13.99 -0.72 -3.18
CA SER A 73 -14.38 -0.30 -1.82
C SER A 73 -15.15 -1.35 -1.02
N SER A 74 -15.85 -2.26 -1.70
CA SER A 74 -16.58 -3.38 -1.06
C SER A 74 -15.73 -4.64 -0.92
N VAL A 75 -14.54 -4.71 -1.52
CA VAL A 75 -13.74 -5.94 -1.55
C VAL A 75 -13.07 -6.18 -0.21
N THR A 76 -13.26 -7.38 0.33
CA THR A 76 -12.62 -7.82 1.58
C THR A 76 -11.48 -8.80 1.36
N GLU A 77 -11.50 -9.54 0.26
CA GLU A 77 -10.59 -10.64 -0.02
C GLU A 77 -9.92 -10.48 -1.40
N MET A 78 -8.59 -10.26 -1.40
CA MET A 78 -7.77 -10.13 -2.62
C MET A 78 -6.60 -11.15 -2.66
N GLY A 79 -6.67 -12.19 -1.83
CA GLY A 79 -5.60 -13.18 -1.74
C GLY A 79 -5.25 -13.82 -3.08
N ALA A 80 -3.97 -13.79 -3.46
CA ALA A 80 -3.44 -14.36 -4.70
C ALA A 80 -4.09 -13.85 -6.01
N MET A 81 -4.75 -12.67 -6.00
CA MET A 81 -5.51 -12.15 -7.15
C MET A 81 -4.66 -12.10 -8.44
N PHE A 82 -3.43 -11.62 -8.36
CA PHE A 82 -2.50 -11.54 -9.50
C PHE A 82 -1.30 -12.48 -9.36
N ARG A 83 -1.43 -13.54 -8.54
CA ARG A 83 -0.33 -14.48 -8.37
C ARG A 83 0.01 -15.14 -9.70
N GLN A 84 1.31 -15.11 -10.10
CA GLN A 84 1.80 -15.65 -11.38
C GLN A 84 1.17 -15.00 -12.64
N THR A 85 0.55 -13.82 -12.51
CA THR A 85 0.08 -13.01 -13.65
C THR A 85 1.27 -12.20 -14.18
N ALA A 86 2.13 -12.85 -14.95
CA ALA A 86 3.49 -12.37 -15.25
C ALA A 86 3.52 -11.05 -16.05
N ALA A 87 2.49 -10.77 -16.87
CA ALA A 87 2.44 -9.57 -17.71
C ALA A 87 1.80 -8.37 -17.00
N PHE A 88 1.09 -8.56 -15.88
CA PHE A 88 0.29 -7.50 -15.24
C PHE A 88 1.15 -6.38 -14.68
N ASN A 89 0.93 -5.16 -15.17
CA ASN A 89 1.59 -3.94 -14.70
C ASN A 89 0.72 -2.70 -14.93
N GLN A 90 -0.60 -2.77 -14.69
CA GLN A 90 -1.50 -1.63 -14.83
C GLN A 90 -1.62 -0.86 -13.51
N ASP A 91 -1.88 0.45 -13.62
CA ASP A 91 -2.05 1.33 -12.46
C ASP A 91 -3.35 0.98 -11.72
N ILE A 92 -3.19 0.55 -10.48
CA ILE A 92 -4.26 0.23 -9.53
C ILE A 92 -4.07 0.99 -8.21
N GLY A 93 -3.21 2.01 -8.21
CA GLY A 93 -2.93 2.83 -7.02
C GLY A 93 -4.14 3.63 -6.52
N GLY A 94 -5.13 3.85 -7.40
CA GLY A 94 -6.39 4.53 -7.05
C GLY A 94 -7.46 3.65 -6.40
N TRP A 95 -7.24 2.34 -6.22
CA TRP A 95 -8.22 1.47 -5.58
C TRP A 95 -8.43 1.82 -4.10
N ASP A 96 -9.69 1.87 -3.67
CA ASP A 96 -10.03 1.94 -2.24
C ASP A 96 -9.89 0.53 -1.62
N THR A 97 -8.84 0.35 -0.84
CA THR A 97 -8.53 -0.93 -0.19
C THR A 97 -8.94 -0.97 1.29
N SER A 98 -9.66 0.06 1.77
CA SER A 98 -10.00 0.24 3.18
C SER A 98 -10.86 -0.88 3.80
N SER A 99 -11.46 -1.74 2.96
CA SER A 99 -12.23 -2.91 3.41
C SER A 99 -11.45 -4.23 3.35
N VAL A 100 -10.26 -4.24 2.74
CA VAL A 100 -9.50 -5.48 2.49
C VAL A 100 -8.83 -6.00 3.77
N ASN A 101 -9.00 -7.28 4.04
CA ASN A 101 -8.37 -7.96 5.19
C ASN A 101 -7.33 -9.03 4.79
N ASP A 102 -7.39 -9.56 3.57
CA ASP A 102 -6.41 -10.53 3.06
C ASP A 102 -5.79 -10.07 1.72
N MET A 103 -4.47 -9.85 1.74
CA MET A 103 -3.63 -9.58 0.57
C MET A 103 -2.54 -10.66 0.39
N GLY A 104 -2.69 -11.79 1.06
CA GLY A 104 -1.70 -12.87 0.99
C GLY A 104 -1.46 -13.35 -0.44
N ARG A 105 -0.20 -13.39 -0.87
CA ARG A 105 0.25 -13.79 -2.22
C ARG A 105 -0.29 -12.95 -3.38
N MET A 106 -0.87 -11.77 -3.15
CA MET A 106 -1.59 -11.00 -4.18
C MET A 106 -0.74 -10.80 -5.45
N PHE A 107 0.55 -10.46 -5.32
CA PHE A 107 1.48 -10.26 -6.44
C PHE A 107 2.62 -11.28 -6.47
N SER A 108 2.45 -12.43 -5.80
CA SER A 108 3.49 -13.46 -5.77
C SER A 108 3.78 -13.95 -7.20
N TYR A 109 5.05 -13.81 -7.64
CA TYR A 109 5.50 -14.08 -9.01
C TYR A 109 4.80 -13.26 -10.12
N ALA A 110 4.20 -12.11 -9.81
CA ALA A 110 3.79 -11.10 -10.79
C ALA A 110 5.03 -10.32 -11.24
N THR A 111 5.78 -10.87 -12.17
CA THR A 111 7.17 -10.46 -12.45
C THR A 111 7.31 -9.07 -13.08
N ALA A 112 6.27 -8.58 -13.79
CA ALA A 112 6.27 -7.25 -14.39
C ALA A 112 5.74 -6.16 -13.46
N PHE A 113 5.02 -6.52 -12.38
CA PHE A 113 4.30 -5.55 -11.54
C PHE A 113 5.25 -4.61 -10.80
N ASN A 114 5.11 -3.30 -11.02
CA ASN A 114 5.85 -2.25 -10.34
C ASN A 114 5.09 -0.91 -10.29
N GLN A 115 3.76 -0.94 -10.09
CA GLN A 115 2.95 0.27 -9.97
C GLN A 115 2.95 0.81 -8.54
N ASP A 116 2.76 2.13 -8.42
CA ASP A 116 2.69 2.80 -7.12
C ASP A 116 1.38 2.44 -6.41
N ILE A 117 1.51 1.76 -5.28
CA ILE A 117 0.44 1.36 -4.38
C ILE A 117 0.67 1.88 -2.96
N GLY A 118 1.53 2.89 -2.81
CA GLY A 118 1.89 3.47 -1.50
C GLY A 118 0.73 4.12 -0.76
N ASN A 119 -0.33 4.52 -1.49
CA ASN A 119 -1.53 5.15 -0.91
C ASN A 119 -2.63 4.17 -0.51
N TRP A 120 -2.45 2.87 -0.68
CA TRP A 120 -3.43 1.89 -0.24
C TRP A 120 -3.65 1.95 1.27
N ASP A 121 -4.90 1.91 1.69
CA ASP A 121 -5.25 1.73 3.10
C ASP A 121 -5.09 0.25 3.48
N THR A 122 -4.10 -0.03 4.31
CA THR A 122 -3.78 -1.39 4.77
C THR A 122 -4.16 -1.63 6.24
N SER A 123 -4.84 -0.68 6.87
CA SER A 123 -5.12 -0.69 8.32
C SER A 123 -5.93 -1.90 8.80
N LYS A 124 -6.73 -2.52 7.92
CA LYS A 124 -7.50 -3.74 8.22
C LYS A 124 -6.83 -5.02 7.76
N VAL A 125 -5.72 -4.94 7.03
CA VAL A 125 -5.06 -6.14 6.49
C VAL A 125 -4.41 -6.94 7.60
N THR A 126 -4.75 -8.22 7.67
CA THR A 126 -4.19 -9.15 8.67
C THR A 126 -3.19 -10.13 8.06
N ASN A 127 -3.28 -10.39 6.75
CA ASN A 127 -2.45 -11.34 6.05
C ASN A 127 -1.75 -10.70 4.84
N MET A 128 -0.40 -10.64 4.89
CA MET A 128 0.48 -10.20 3.80
C MET A 128 1.51 -11.29 3.43
N LYS A 129 1.24 -12.56 3.80
CA LYS A 129 2.13 -13.68 3.51
C LYS A 129 2.47 -13.74 2.02
N SER A 130 3.77 -13.80 1.69
CA SER A 130 4.30 -13.95 0.32
C SER A 130 3.74 -12.91 -0.69
N MET A 131 3.29 -11.73 -0.26
CA MET A 131 2.57 -10.78 -1.12
C MET A 131 3.39 -10.40 -2.36
N PHE A 132 4.71 -10.20 -2.20
CA PHE A 132 5.64 -9.84 -3.29
C PHE A 132 6.75 -10.89 -3.49
N GLU A 133 6.49 -12.15 -3.08
CA GLU A 133 7.44 -13.24 -3.32
C GLU A 133 7.70 -13.38 -4.82
N GLY A 134 8.96 -13.27 -5.26
CA GLY A 134 9.33 -13.40 -6.67
C GLY A 134 8.76 -12.31 -7.60
N ALA A 135 8.19 -11.23 -7.09
CA ALA A 135 7.77 -10.05 -7.86
C ALA A 135 9.01 -9.25 -8.29
N SER A 136 9.67 -9.71 -9.34
CA SER A 136 11.05 -9.35 -9.65
C SER A 136 11.28 -7.90 -10.09
N SER A 137 10.21 -7.17 -10.44
CA SER A 137 10.29 -5.75 -10.80
C SER A 137 9.85 -4.82 -9.67
N PHE A 138 9.16 -5.33 -8.64
CA PHE A 138 8.51 -4.49 -7.64
C PHE A 138 9.50 -3.82 -6.70
N ASN A 139 9.52 -2.47 -6.68
CA ASN A 139 10.35 -1.64 -5.79
C ASN A 139 9.68 -0.30 -5.43
N GLN A 140 8.37 -0.25 -5.24
CA GLN A 140 7.64 0.97 -4.91
C GLN A 140 7.69 1.30 -3.41
N ALA A 141 7.53 2.58 -3.07
CA ALA A 141 7.56 3.08 -1.69
C ALA A 141 6.27 2.69 -0.95
N ILE A 142 6.37 1.71 -0.06
CA ILE A 142 5.26 1.22 0.77
C ILE A 142 5.55 1.37 2.27
N GLY A 143 6.56 2.16 2.63
CA GLY A 143 6.96 2.38 4.03
C GLY A 143 5.88 3.02 4.90
N ASN A 144 4.90 3.71 4.29
CA ASN A 144 3.79 4.38 4.98
C ASN A 144 2.56 3.48 5.22
N TRP A 145 2.58 2.23 4.79
CA TRP A 145 1.48 1.33 5.07
C TRP A 145 1.26 1.13 6.56
N ASP A 146 0.01 1.15 6.99
CA ASP A 146 -0.35 0.75 8.35
C ASP A 146 -0.35 -0.79 8.44
N THR A 147 0.62 -1.31 9.17
CA THR A 147 0.80 -2.75 9.36
C THR A 147 0.43 -3.22 10.76
N SER A 148 -0.21 -2.35 11.57
CA SER A 148 -0.52 -2.60 12.97
C SER A 148 -1.48 -3.78 13.21
N SER A 149 -2.32 -4.08 12.20
CA SER A 149 -3.25 -5.23 12.25
C SER A 149 -2.66 -6.53 11.67
N VAL A 150 -1.48 -6.46 11.04
CA VAL A 150 -0.91 -7.62 10.34
C VAL A 150 -0.36 -8.65 11.31
N ILE A 151 -0.75 -9.91 11.08
CA ILE A 151 -0.29 -11.07 11.88
C ILE A 151 0.56 -12.05 11.07
N ARG A 152 0.62 -11.91 9.73
CA ARG A 152 1.35 -12.83 8.84
C ARG A 152 2.09 -12.08 7.73
N MET A 153 3.42 -12.23 7.70
CA MET A 153 4.31 -11.67 6.66
C MET A 153 5.36 -12.69 6.16
N GLU A 154 5.15 -14.02 6.36
CA GLU A 154 6.10 -15.03 5.94
C GLU A 154 6.42 -14.89 4.45
N GLY A 155 7.69 -14.81 4.10
CA GLY A 155 8.17 -14.76 2.72
C GLY A 155 7.72 -13.54 1.92
N MET A 156 7.28 -12.45 2.55
CA MET A 156 6.64 -11.32 1.85
C MET A 156 7.47 -10.79 0.68
N PHE A 157 8.80 -10.69 0.85
CA PHE A 157 9.74 -10.27 -0.19
C PHE A 157 10.75 -11.36 -0.58
N ALA A 158 10.45 -12.62 -0.24
CA ALA A 158 11.34 -13.71 -0.62
C ALA A 158 11.53 -13.74 -2.15
N ARG A 159 12.80 -13.98 -2.59
CA ARG A 159 13.16 -14.05 -4.01
C ARG A 159 12.78 -12.80 -4.83
N ASN A 160 12.65 -11.64 -4.18
CA ASN A 160 12.49 -10.37 -4.87
C ASN A 160 13.87 -9.69 -5.04
N PRO A 161 14.40 -9.58 -6.27
CA PRO A 161 15.72 -9.04 -6.52
C PRO A 161 15.74 -7.51 -6.67
N ALA A 162 14.60 -6.83 -6.60
CA ALA A 162 14.47 -5.40 -6.83
C ALA A 162 14.16 -4.60 -5.57
N PHE A 163 13.37 -5.16 -4.65
CA PHE A 163 12.82 -4.43 -3.52
C PHE A 163 13.85 -4.16 -2.43
N ASN A 164 14.12 -2.88 -2.14
CA ASN A 164 14.98 -2.46 -1.03
C ASN A 164 14.52 -1.13 -0.40
N GLN A 165 13.20 -0.91 -0.28
CA GLN A 165 12.66 0.28 0.37
C GLN A 165 12.73 0.18 1.89
N ASN A 166 12.72 1.33 2.56
CA ASN A 166 12.77 1.41 4.02
C ASN A 166 11.40 1.04 4.63
N LEU A 167 11.37 -0.03 5.44
CA LEU A 167 10.20 -0.55 6.14
C LEU A 167 10.29 -0.39 7.66
N ARG A 168 11.27 0.35 8.16
CA ARG A 168 11.48 0.51 9.61
C ARG A 168 10.33 1.20 10.32
N GLY A 169 9.53 1.97 9.57
CA GLY A 169 8.30 2.60 10.06
C GLY A 169 7.11 1.66 10.28
N TRP A 170 7.22 0.38 9.89
CA TRP A 170 6.11 -0.54 10.05
C TRP A 170 5.90 -0.98 11.50
N CYS A 171 4.66 -0.89 11.99
CA CYS A 171 4.24 -1.47 13.26
C CYS A 171 3.98 -2.98 13.07
N VAL A 172 4.81 -3.80 13.69
CA VAL A 172 4.72 -5.28 13.59
C VAL A 172 4.63 -5.93 14.98
N SER A 173 3.98 -5.24 15.93
CA SER A 173 3.85 -5.67 17.34
C SER A 173 3.11 -7.00 17.49
N LEU A 174 2.22 -7.34 16.57
CA LEU A 174 1.49 -8.61 16.58
C LEU A 174 2.31 -9.78 16.04
N ILE A 175 3.44 -9.51 15.37
CA ILE A 175 4.32 -10.53 14.78
C ILE A 175 5.43 -10.89 15.79
N THR A 176 5.06 -11.59 16.85
CA THR A 176 5.97 -11.94 17.96
C THR A 176 6.71 -13.26 17.75
N SER A 177 6.24 -14.12 16.86
CA SER A 177 6.86 -15.42 16.57
C SER A 177 7.55 -15.41 15.20
N SER A 178 8.77 -15.96 15.16
CA SER A 178 9.56 -16.07 13.92
C SER A 178 8.87 -16.85 12.80
N ILE A 179 7.91 -17.71 13.11
CA ILE A 179 7.15 -18.43 12.08
C ILE A 179 6.30 -17.51 11.20
N TYR A 180 5.85 -16.36 11.73
CA TYR A 180 4.98 -15.41 11.03
C TYR A 180 5.74 -14.38 10.17
N HIS A 181 7.08 -14.35 10.28
CA HIS A 181 7.96 -13.58 9.38
C HIS A 181 9.10 -14.46 8.79
N PHE A 182 9.00 -15.78 8.92
CA PHE A 182 9.99 -16.72 8.38
C PHE A 182 10.22 -16.45 6.89
N ASN A 183 11.48 -16.40 6.48
CA ASN A 183 11.87 -16.11 5.10
C ASN A 183 11.37 -14.75 4.55
N PHE A 184 11.05 -13.76 5.39
CA PHE A 184 10.51 -12.46 4.97
C PHE A 184 11.26 -11.86 3.77
N ASN A 185 12.59 -11.84 3.81
CA ASN A 185 13.48 -11.35 2.77
C ASN A 185 14.43 -12.43 2.21
N TYR A 186 14.07 -13.71 2.28
CA TYR A 186 14.92 -14.80 1.83
C TYR A 186 15.31 -14.66 0.37
N ASN A 187 16.63 -14.66 0.08
CA ASN A 187 17.17 -14.53 -1.27
C ASN A 187 16.67 -13.27 -2.02
N SER A 188 16.54 -12.15 -1.29
CA SER A 188 16.19 -10.83 -1.83
C SER A 188 17.34 -9.85 -1.63
N VAL A 189 17.22 -8.65 -2.20
CA VAL A 189 18.17 -7.53 -1.98
C VAL A 189 17.80 -6.67 -0.78
N LEU A 190 16.65 -6.90 -0.13
CA LEU A 190 16.19 -6.15 1.04
C LEU A 190 17.15 -6.39 2.21
N THR A 191 17.79 -5.31 2.63
CA THR A 191 18.82 -5.36 3.68
C THR A 191 18.23 -5.32 5.08
N GLU A 192 18.98 -5.85 6.08
CA GLU A 192 18.61 -5.79 7.51
C GLU A 192 18.39 -4.34 8.01
N ALA A 193 19.03 -3.36 7.38
CA ALA A 193 18.84 -1.96 7.71
C ALA A 193 17.46 -1.42 7.34
N ASN A 194 16.76 -2.07 6.43
CA ASN A 194 15.47 -1.64 5.88
C ASN A 194 14.29 -2.47 6.36
N ILE A 195 14.50 -3.57 7.10
CA ILE A 195 13.39 -4.37 7.65
C ILE A 195 12.86 -3.79 8.97
N PRO A 196 11.59 -4.06 9.33
CA PRO A 196 11.03 -3.64 10.61
C PRO A 196 11.68 -4.38 11.79
N VAL A 197 11.56 -3.83 12.99
CA VAL A 197 11.96 -4.50 14.23
C VAL A 197 10.78 -5.37 14.72
N TRP A 198 10.92 -6.68 14.55
CA TRP A 198 9.83 -7.63 14.82
C TRP A 198 9.33 -7.57 16.28
N GLY A 199 8.01 -7.67 16.42
CA GLY A 199 7.35 -7.61 17.73
C GLY A 199 7.23 -6.19 18.30
N THR A 200 7.52 -5.16 17.51
CA THR A 200 7.47 -3.76 17.96
C THR A 200 6.62 -2.89 17.01
N CYS A 201 6.17 -1.76 17.51
CA CYS A 201 5.82 -0.62 16.69
C CYS A 201 6.93 0.41 16.80
N PRO A 202 7.31 1.10 15.72
CA PRO A 202 8.07 2.31 15.88
C PRO A 202 7.22 3.25 16.74
N VAL A 203 7.61 3.44 17.95
CA VAL A 203 7.20 4.62 18.71
C VAL A 203 7.82 5.76 17.94
N GLY A 204 7.03 6.78 17.56
CA GLY A 204 7.59 8.00 17.01
C GLY A 204 8.83 8.32 17.81
N ASP A 205 9.94 8.56 17.14
CA ASP A 205 11.30 8.47 17.72
C ASP A 205 11.34 8.88 19.20
N THR A 206 11.25 7.89 20.12
CA THR A 206 11.32 8.16 21.58
C THR A 206 12.74 8.48 22.00
N SER A 207 13.71 8.46 21.09
CA SER A 207 15.01 9.07 21.28
C SER A 207 14.94 10.60 21.19
N ASP A 208 13.89 11.11 20.52
CA ASP A 208 13.57 12.54 20.56
C ASP A 208 12.65 12.86 21.74
N ILE A 209 13.27 13.09 22.86
CA ILE A 209 12.63 13.63 24.07
C ILE A 209 12.80 15.16 24.15
N THR A 210 13.41 15.78 23.15
CA THR A 210 13.62 17.21 23.06
C THR A 210 12.42 17.86 22.36
N ALA A 211 11.75 18.76 23.04
CA ALA A 211 10.71 19.56 22.39
C ALA A 211 11.35 20.48 21.34
N PRO A 212 10.68 20.73 20.21
CA PRO A 212 11.17 21.68 19.21
C PRO A 212 11.52 23.04 19.81
N SER A 213 12.64 23.59 19.39
CA SER A 213 13.06 24.94 19.78
C SER A 213 12.39 25.97 18.88
N ILE A 214 11.60 26.87 19.47
CA ILE A 214 10.97 27.99 18.76
C ILE A 214 11.78 29.26 19.08
N LEU A 215 12.28 29.90 18.04
CA LEU A 215 12.99 31.16 18.14
C LEU A 215 12.17 32.31 17.54
N LEU A 216 11.73 33.22 18.38
CA LEU A 216 11.13 34.49 17.92
C LEU A 216 12.21 35.40 17.34
N ILE A 217 11.98 35.88 16.12
CA ILE A 217 12.89 36.82 15.45
C ILE A 217 12.43 38.23 15.78
N GLY A 218 13.15 38.92 16.65
CA GLY A 218 12.84 40.32 17.03
C GLY A 218 13.00 40.61 18.50
N ALA A 219 12.58 41.79 18.91
CA ALA A 219 12.64 42.22 20.30
C ALA A 219 11.46 41.64 21.10
N SER A 220 11.70 41.25 22.35
CA SER A 220 10.68 40.73 23.28
C SER A 220 9.55 41.70 23.62
N ALA A 221 9.74 42.99 23.31
CA ALA A 221 8.72 44.04 23.42
C ALA A 221 8.96 45.08 22.32
N ILE A 222 7.92 45.51 21.65
CA ILE A 222 7.94 46.51 20.58
C ILE A 222 6.98 47.64 20.96
N ASN A 223 7.52 48.87 21.05
CA ASN A 223 6.70 50.04 21.25
C ASN A 223 6.36 50.67 19.89
N LEU A 224 5.10 50.70 19.54
CA LEU A 224 4.62 51.33 18.31
C LEU A 224 3.98 52.69 18.62
N ASN A 225 4.24 53.67 17.78
CA ASN A 225 3.50 54.93 17.81
C ASN A 225 2.12 54.73 17.17
N ILE A 226 1.14 55.47 17.65
CA ILE A 226 -0.20 55.46 17.06
C ILE A 226 -0.13 55.72 15.55
N GLY A 227 -0.69 54.85 14.73
CA GLY A 227 -0.67 54.95 13.26
C GLY A 227 0.51 54.30 12.57
N SER A 228 1.45 53.68 13.30
CA SER A 228 2.54 52.87 12.72
C SER A 228 2.06 51.49 12.29
N THR A 229 2.61 51.00 11.20
CA THR A 229 2.36 49.62 10.77
C THR A 229 3.34 48.70 11.48
N TYR A 230 2.83 47.65 12.14
CA TYR A 230 3.65 46.56 12.67
C TYR A 230 3.92 45.52 11.57
N ILE A 231 5.18 45.16 11.43
CA ILE A 231 5.60 44.03 10.59
C ILE A 231 6.18 42.97 11.52
N GLU A 232 5.55 41.80 11.58
CA GLU A 232 6.02 40.66 12.37
C GLU A 232 7.40 40.22 11.86
N PRO A 233 8.45 40.22 12.69
CA PRO A 233 9.79 39.78 12.26
C PRO A 233 9.87 38.29 11.92
N GLY A 234 8.84 37.52 12.30
CA GLY A 234 8.76 36.08 12.04
C GLY A 234 9.22 35.21 13.22
N VAL A 235 9.17 33.92 12.97
CA VAL A 235 9.55 32.91 13.93
C VAL A 235 10.19 31.74 13.16
N THR A 236 11.15 31.07 13.76
CA THR A 236 11.70 29.82 13.24
C THR A 236 11.49 28.72 14.27
N ALA A 237 11.27 27.49 13.79
CA ALA A 237 11.27 26.31 14.64
C ALA A 237 12.22 25.27 14.07
N SER A 238 12.98 24.66 14.94
CA SER A 238 13.86 23.55 14.57
C SER A 238 13.86 22.49 15.66
N ASP A 239 14.03 21.27 15.22
CA ASP A 239 14.17 20.10 16.07
C ASP A 239 15.43 19.33 15.69
N ASN A 240 16.03 18.62 16.65
CA ASN A 240 17.26 17.86 16.42
C ASN A 240 17.07 16.59 15.61
N VAL A 241 15.82 16.11 15.48
CA VAL A 241 15.44 14.90 14.73
C VAL A 241 14.62 15.27 13.52
N ASP A 242 13.59 16.10 13.68
CA ASP A 242 12.66 16.49 12.61
C ASP A 242 13.19 17.63 11.71
N GLY A 243 14.29 18.29 12.12
CA GLY A 243 14.91 19.35 11.34
C GLY A 243 14.17 20.69 11.40
N ASP A 244 14.02 21.38 10.26
CA ASP A 244 13.36 22.68 10.17
C ASP A 244 11.83 22.53 10.13
N LEU A 245 11.16 22.95 11.20
CA LEU A 245 9.71 22.93 11.38
C LEU A 245 9.06 24.31 11.17
N THR A 246 9.79 25.29 10.66
CA THR A 246 9.32 26.68 10.50
C THR A 246 8.00 26.78 9.72
N SER A 247 7.82 25.94 8.69
CA SER A 247 6.59 25.90 7.88
C SER A 247 5.37 25.32 8.60
N SER A 248 5.58 24.62 9.72
CA SER A 248 4.51 23.98 10.51
C SER A 248 4.00 24.88 11.65
N ILE A 249 4.58 26.07 11.82
CA ILE A 249 4.19 26.98 12.87
C ILE A 249 2.83 27.61 12.56
N THR A 250 1.93 27.52 13.51
CA THR A 250 0.66 28.28 13.48
C THR A 250 0.66 29.30 14.61
N SER A 251 0.29 30.54 14.30
CA SER A 251 0.13 31.60 15.30
C SER A 251 -1.36 31.88 15.53
N SER A 252 -1.73 32.14 16.78
CA SER A 252 -3.06 32.62 17.14
C SER A 252 -2.94 33.71 18.18
N GLY A 253 -3.80 34.71 18.12
CA GLY A 253 -3.87 35.79 19.07
C GLY A 253 -4.51 37.04 18.47
N THR A 254 -5.02 37.92 19.33
CA THR A 254 -5.49 39.27 18.98
C THR A 254 -4.54 40.28 19.61
N VAL A 255 -4.23 41.35 18.88
CA VAL A 255 -3.55 42.52 19.42
C VAL A 255 -4.66 43.50 19.86
N ASP A 256 -4.68 43.85 21.16
CA ASP A 256 -5.58 44.85 21.72
C ASP A 256 -5.03 46.26 21.53
#